data_cad4855bf5a594cf64b9285d1ee08a1e
#
_entry.id   cad4855bf5a594cf64b9285d1ee08a1e
#
_cell.length_a   1.000
_cell.length_b   1.000
_cell.length_c   1.000
_cell.angle_alpha   90.00
_cell.angle_beta   90.00
_cell.angle_gamma   90.00
#
_symmetry.space_group_name_H-M   'P 1'
#
loop_
_entity.id
_entity.type
_entity.pdbx_description
1 polymer ?
#
loop_
_entity_poly.entity_id
_entity_poly.type
_entity_poly.pdbx_seq_one_letter_code
_entity_poly.pdbx_strand_id
1 'polypeptide(L)'
;MNAIAKALAVGLDVRTASLVSSLVHDGKSWTVVLADGTELKADGIVVTSPVPQTLALLESGGVVLTPNDADALAAITYDPCIALMAVLDGPSGLNEAGAVDPASGPIDWIADNFLKGISAVPAVTIHATPEFSRTQWDAPDEAITEALLDAAQLESSVLPGSVQIQRWRYARPSVEHPERFLRLSDMPPFVCAGDAFGGAKVEGAALSGAAAAQAIESALGRNA
;
A
#
# COMPACT_ATOMS: atom_id res chain seq x y z
N MET A 1 -11.57 5.27 2.31
CA MET A 1 -10.42 5.33 3.25
C MET A 1 -9.56 6.58 3.11
N ASN A 2 -9.50 7.22 1.94
CA ASN A 2 -8.70 8.45 1.75
C ASN A 2 -9.09 9.65 2.67
N ALA A 3 -10.31 9.66 3.23
CA ALA A 3 -10.76 10.76 4.11
C ALA A 3 -9.94 10.84 5.41
N ILE A 4 -9.54 9.70 5.98
CA ILE A 4 -8.72 9.66 7.21
C ILE A 4 -7.34 10.26 6.94
N ALA A 5 -6.67 9.80 5.87
CA ALA A 5 -5.36 10.32 5.48
C ALA A 5 -5.40 11.83 5.18
N LYS A 6 -6.44 12.30 4.48
CA LYS A 6 -6.63 13.73 4.20
C LYS A 6 -6.86 14.55 5.47
N ALA A 7 -7.60 14.02 6.45
CA ALA A 7 -7.82 14.69 7.73
C ALA A 7 -6.52 14.80 8.54
N LEU A 8 -5.71 13.75 8.56
CA LEU A 8 -4.40 13.74 9.23
C LEU A 8 -3.37 14.65 8.55
N ALA A 9 -3.53 14.90 7.24
CA ALA A 9 -2.62 15.73 6.46
C ALA A 9 -2.90 17.24 6.57
N VAL A 10 -3.96 17.66 7.27
CA VAL A 10 -4.30 19.08 7.43
C VAL A 10 -3.17 19.81 8.16
N GLY A 11 -2.66 20.87 7.54
CA GLY A 11 -1.55 21.68 8.08
C GLY A 11 -0.15 21.16 7.75
N LEU A 12 -0.03 20.05 7.03
CA LEU A 12 1.26 19.54 6.55
C LEU A 12 1.57 20.03 5.12
N ASP A 13 2.87 20.20 4.78
CA ASP A 13 3.32 20.42 3.40
C ASP A 13 3.25 19.10 2.62
N VAL A 14 2.12 18.83 2.00
CA VAL A 14 1.89 17.61 1.20
C VAL A 14 2.09 17.92 -0.27
N ARG A 15 3.07 17.27 -0.89
CA ARG A 15 3.38 17.37 -2.33
C ARG A 15 2.88 16.12 -3.04
N THR A 16 1.83 16.26 -3.82
CA THR A 16 1.33 15.20 -4.70
C THR A 16 2.01 15.25 -6.07
N ALA A 17 1.88 14.18 -6.86
CA ALA A 17 2.54 14.05 -8.16
C ALA A 17 4.08 14.22 -8.11
N SER A 18 4.69 13.91 -6.97
CA SER A 18 6.12 14.03 -6.71
C SER A 18 6.73 12.64 -6.57
N LEU A 19 7.00 12.01 -7.71
CA LEU A 19 7.59 10.65 -7.76
C LEU A 19 9.07 10.73 -7.36
N VAL A 20 9.43 10.07 -6.25
CA VAL A 20 10.83 9.90 -5.85
C VAL A 20 11.47 8.82 -6.72
N SER A 21 12.64 9.10 -7.27
CA SER A 21 13.41 8.19 -8.12
C SER A 21 14.65 7.60 -7.42
N SER A 22 15.24 8.32 -6.46
CA SER A 22 16.35 7.80 -5.67
C SER A 22 16.53 8.55 -4.35
N LEU A 23 17.23 7.90 -3.42
CA LEU A 23 17.61 8.44 -2.12
C LEU A 23 19.14 8.37 -1.99
N VAL A 24 19.79 9.51 -1.86
CA VAL A 24 21.25 9.62 -1.77
C VAL A 24 21.63 10.28 -0.47
N HIS A 25 22.77 9.94 0.15
CA HIS A 25 23.28 10.67 1.31
C HIS A 25 24.79 10.92 1.21
N ASP A 26 25.24 11.97 1.89
CA ASP A 26 26.65 12.36 2.01
C ASP A 26 27.29 11.94 3.36
N GLY A 27 26.61 11.10 4.12
CA GLY A 27 26.98 10.66 5.47
C GLY A 27 26.44 11.59 6.58
N LYS A 28 25.88 12.77 6.25
CA LYS A 28 25.33 13.73 7.22
C LYS A 28 23.86 14.06 6.96
N SER A 29 23.49 14.16 5.69
CA SER A 29 22.15 14.53 5.25
C SER A 29 21.73 13.71 4.03
N TRP A 30 20.43 13.70 3.78
CA TRP A 30 19.82 13.05 2.64
C TRP A 30 19.54 14.03 1.49
N THR A 31 19.62 13.51 0.28
CA THR A 31 19.07 14.13 -0.92
C THR A 31 18.00 13.21 -1.49
N VAL A 32 16.77 13.68 -1.52
CA VAL A 32 15.64 13.01 -2.17
C VAL A 32 15.57 13.52 -3.59
N VAL A 33 15.77 12.66 -4.58
CA VAL A 33 15.73 13.01 -6.00
C VAL A 33 14.37 12.61 -6.57
N LEU A 34 13.68 13.56 -7.19
CA LEU A 34 12.42 13.32 -7.88
C LEU A 34 12.66 12.91 -9.33
N ALA A 35 11.66 12.28 -9.95
CA ALA A 35 11.75 11.83 -11.34
C ALA A 35 11.90 12.97 -12.37
N ASP A 36 11.53 14.19 -12.01
CA ASP A 36 11.73 15.40 -12.83
C ASP A 36 13.11 16.05 -12.63
N GLY A 37 13.98 15.44 -11.82
CA GLY A 37 15.31 15.94 -11.49
C GLY A 37 15.35 16.93 -10.32
N THR A 38 14.22 17.25 -9.71
CA THR A 38 14.19 18.09 -8.50
C THR A 38 14.88 17.39 -7.33
N GLU A 39 15.71 18.12 -6.59
CA GLU A 39 16.39 17.63 -5.40
C GLU A 39 15.84 18.31 -4.14
N LEU A 40 15.54 17.51 -3.12
CA LEU A 40 15.13 17.98 -1.79
C LEU A 40 16.15 17.52 -0.74
N LYS A 41 16.57 18.42 0.13
CA LYS A 41 17.49 18.10 1.23
C LYS A 41 16.71 17.80 2.50
N ALA A 42 17.19 16.81 3.28
CA ALA A 42 16.60 16.44 4.56
C ALA A 42 17.68 15.94 5.53
N ASP A 43 17.54 16.29 6.80
CA ASP A 43 18.41 15.79 7.88
C ASP A 43 18.05 14.36 8.28
N GLY A 44 16.81 13.93 8.00
CA GLY A 44 16.32 12.58 8.25
C GLY A 44 15.11 12.27 7.38
N ILE A 45 14.85 10.96 7.14
CA ILE A 45 13.78 10.46 6.30
C ILE A 45 12.96 9.43 7.07
N VAL A 46 11.64 9.55 6.98
CA VAL A 46 10.71 8.44 7.24
C VAL A 46 10.14 7.97 5.91
N VAL A 47 10.32 6.70 5.59
CA VAL A 47 9.79 6.09 4.36
C VAL A 47 8.65 5.14 4.72
N THR A 48 7.55 5.22 3.96
CA THR A 48 6.35 4.38 4.18
C THR A 48 5.91 3.62 2.93
N SER A 49 6.74 3.61 1.90
CA SER A 49 6.52 2.76 0.73
C SER A 49 6.75 1.28 1.09
N PRO A 50 6.12 0.33 0.37
CA PRO A 50 6.46 -1.09 0.52
C PRO A 50 7.96 -1.33 0.46
N VAL A 51 8.46 -2.24 1.31
CA VAL A 51 9.90 -2.46 1.48
C VAL A 51 10.65 -2.72 0.16
N PRO A 52 10.13 -3.51 -0.80
CA PRO A 52 10.81 -3.67 -2.09
C PRO A 52 10.99 -2.37 -2.87
N GLN A 53 10.04 -1.44 -2.76
CA GLN A 53 10.18 -0.10 -3.38
C GLN A 53 11.17 0.76 -2.62
N THR A 54 11.21 0.70 -1.29
CA THR A 54 12.22 1.38 -0.47
C THR A 54 13.62 0.91 -0.83
N LEU A 55 13.83 -0.40 -0.96
CA LEU A 55 15.12 -0.99 -1.37
C LEU A 55 15.55 -0.49 -2.75
N ALA A 56 14.64 -0.45 -3.71
CA ALA A 56 14.93 0.07 -5.05
C ALA A 56 15.33 1.56 -5.03
N LEU A 57 14.72 2.39 -4.18
CA LEU A 57 15.10 3.79 -4.03
C LEU A 57 16.49 3.96 -3.41
N LEU A 58 16.85 3.15 -2.43
CA LEU A 58 18.17 3.15 -1.78
C LEU A 58 19.25 2.64 -2.77
N GLU A 59 18.98 1.54 -3.48
CA GLU A 59 19.87 0.98 -4.51
C GLU A 59 20.13 2.00 -5.63
N SER A 60 19.06 2.66 -6.14
CA SER A 60 19.18 3.70 -7.17
C SER A 60 20.03 4.89 -6.73
N GLY A 61 20.12 5.15 -5.43
CA GLY A 61 21.00 6.17 -4.82
C GLY A 61 22.40 5.68 -4.46
N GLY A 62 22.70 4.41 -4.69
CA GLY A 62 23.99 3.80 -4.33
C GLY A 62 24.18 3.59 -2.82
N VAL A 63 23.10 3.56 -2.06
CA VAL A 63 23.14 3.34 -0.60
C VAL A 63 23.39 1.87 -0.30
N VAL A 64 24.42 1.61 0.52
CA VAL A 64 24.78 0.27 0.97
C VAL A 64 24.23 0.05 2.38
N LEU A 65 23.41 -0.98 2.54
CA LEU A 65 22.86 -1.38 3.83
C LEU A 65 23.85 -2.23 4.61
N THR A 66 23.76 -2.18 5.95
CA THR A 66 24.43 -3.20 6.77
C THR A 66 23.79 -4.56 6.53
N PRO A 67 24.50 -5.68 6.73
CA PRO A 67 23.91 -7.03 6.60
C PRO A 67 22.65 -7.20 7.46
N ASN A 68 22.68 -6.71 8.69
CA ASN A 68 21.53 -6.81 9.60
C ASN A 68 20.30 -6.05 9.09
N ASP A 69 20.48 -4.82 8.56
CA ASP A 69 19.39 -4.02 8.01
C ASP A 69 18.84 -4.66 6.74
N ALA A 70 19.72 -5.18 5.88
CA ALA A 70 19.34 -5.88 4.66
C ALA A 70 18.52 -7.14 4.97
N ASP A 71 18.95 -7.97 5.92
CA ASP A 71 18.25 -9.17 6.35
C ASP A 71 16.88 -8.84 6.98
N ALA A 72 16.82 -7.81 7.84
CA ALA A 72 15.58 -7.38 8.48
C ALA A 72 14.55 -6.90 7.43
N LEU A 73 14.98 -6.13 6.43
CA LEU A 73 14.10 -5.68 5.35
C LEU A 73 13.71 -6.82 4.42
N ALA A 74 14.63 -7.72 4.08
CA ALA A 74 14.36 -8.87 3.20
C ALA A 74 13.38 -9.88 3.81
N ALA A 75 13.29 -9.94 5.14
CA ALA A 75 12.33 -10.80 5.83
C ALA A 75 10.87 -10.35 5.65
N ILE A 76 10.63 -9.07 5.30
CA ILE A 76 9.30 -8.52 5.09
C ILE A 76 8.81 -8.90 3.68
N THR A 77 7.68 -9.59 3.61
CA THR A 77 7.10 -10.04 2.34
C THR A 77 5.67 -9.55 2.17
N TYR A 78 5.18 -9.56 0.92
CA TYR A 78 3.86 -9.05 0.59
C TYR A 78 3.09 -10.01 -0.30
N ASP A 79 1.79 -10.05 -0.11
CA ASP A 79 0.84 -10.67 -1.00
C ASP A 79 0.36 -9.66 -2.06
N PRO A 80 0.28 -10.07 -3.34
CA PRO A 80 -0.37 -9.27 -4.35
C PRO A 80 -1.89 -9.37 -4.25
N CYS A 81 -2.59 -8.37 -4.79
CA CYS A 81 -4.03 -8.40 -4.98
C CYS A 81 -4.40 -7.81 -6.34
N ILE A 82 -5.17 -8.56 -7.11
CA ILE A 82 -5.90 -8.04 -8.25
C ILE A 82 -7.28 -7.60 -7.74
N ALA A 83 -7.63 -6.34 -7.96
CA ALA A 83 -8.92 -5.78 -7.60
C ALA A 83 -9.73 -5.48 -8.87
N LEU A 84 -10.98 -5.97 -8.90
CA LEU A 84 -11.94 -5.63 -9.92
C LEU A 84 -12.96 -4.65 -9.33
N MET A 85 -13.23 -3.56 -10.04
CA MET A 85 -14.29 -2.60 -9.72
C MET A 85 -15.27 -2.56 -10.89
N ALA A 86 -16.57 -2.61 -10.59
CA ALA A 86 -17.61 -2.59 -11.61
C ALA A 86 -18.85 -1.83 -11.14
N VAL A 87 -19.54 -1.17 -12.07
CA VAL A 87 -20.87 -0.59 -11.87
C VAL A 87 -21.91 -1.62 -12.35
N LEU A 88 -22.98 -1.78 -11.59
CA LEU A 88 -24.04 -2.71 -11.86
C LEU A 88 -25.31 -1.98 -12.35
N ASP A 89 -26.17 -2.69 -13.08
CA ASP A 89 -27.45 -2.17 -13.53
C ASP A 89 -28.58 -2.30 -12.47
N GLY A 90 -28.27 -2.92 -11.30
CA GLY A 90 -29.17 -3.12 -10.19
C GLY A 90 -28.44 -3.57 -8.91
N PRO A 91 -29.18 -4.07 -7.91
CA PRO A 91 -28.59 -4.54 -6.65
C PRO A 91 -27.57 -5.67 -6.86
N SER A 92 -26.54 -5.70 -6.03
CA SER A 92 -25.50 -6.76 -6.13
C SER A 92 -25.97 -8.14 -5.67
N GLY A 93 -27.02 -8.22 -4.86
CA GLY A 93 -27.45 -9.47 -4.19
C GLY A 93 -26.61 -9.81 -2.94
N LEU A 94 -25.66 -8.99 -2.56
CA LEU A 94 -24.91 -9.20 -1.33
C LEU A 94 -25.80 -8.96 -0.09
N ASN A 95 -25.36 -9.48 1.06
CA ASN A 95 -26.05 -9.30 2.32
C ASN A 95 -26.16 -7.82 2.77
N GLU A 96 -26.98 -7.53 3.77
CA GLU A 96 -27.20 -6.17 4.29
C GLU A 96 -25.91 -5.47 4.79
N ALA A 97 -24.88 -6.23 5.18
CA ALA A 97 -23.59 -5.65 5.57
C ALA A 97 -22.83 -5.07 4.37
N GLY A 98 -23.27 -5.38 3.14
CA GLY A 98 -22.63 -4.91 1.90
C GLY A 98 -21.22 -5.45 1.71
N ALA A 99 -20.87 -6.57 2.34
CA ALA A 99 -19.57 -7.21 2.18
C ALA A 99 -19.65 -8.71 2.47
N VAL A 100 -18.86 -9.49 1.73
CA VAL A 100 -18.72 -10.93 1.89
C VAL A 100 -17.25 -11.32 1.80
N ASP A 101 -16.86 -12.25 2.66
CA ASP A 101 -15.58 -12.95 2.65
C ASP A 101 -15.88 -14.41 2.24
N PRO A 102 -15.72 -14.78 0.96
CA PRO A 102 -16.03 -16.12 0.49
C PRO A 102 -15.06 -17.16 1.08
N ALA A 103 -15.59 -18.29 1.53
CA ALA A 103 -14.79 -19.33 2.17
C ALA A 103 -13.86 -20.09 1.21
N SER A 104 -14.02 -19.93 -0.12
CA SER A 104 -13.24 -20.62 -1.15
C SER A 104 -13.34 -19.93 -2.50
N GLY A 105 -12.47 -20.31 -3.43
CA GLY A 105 -12.45 -19.80 -4.80
C GLY A 105 -11.44 -18.67 -5.00
N PRO A 106 -11.53 -17.93 -6.12
CA PRO A 106 -10.55 -16.92 -6.49
C PRO A 106 -10.71 -15.57 -5.76
N ILE A 107 -11.77 -15.40 -4.96
CA ILE A 107 -12.14 -14.14 -4.32
C ILE A 107 -11.81 -14.20 -2.84
N ASP A 108 -11.05 -13.20 -2.37
CA ASP A 108 -10.75 -12.98 -0.95
C ASP A 108 -11.84 -12.13 -0.28
N TRP A 109 -12.40 -11.14 -1.01
CA TRP A 109 -13.40 -10.25 -0.47
C TRP A 109 -14.22 -9.52 -1.54
N ILE A 110 -15.52 -9.32 -1.29
CA ILE A 110 -16.42 -8.53 -2.14
C ILE A 110 -17.07 -7.44 -1.29
N ALA A 111 -17.10 -6.21 -1.81
CA ALA A 111 -17.85 -5.11 -1.21
C ALA A 111 -18.84 -4.51 -2.19
N ASP A 112 -20.06 -4.30 -1.74
CA ASP A 112 -21.06 -3.45 -2.37
C ASP A 112 -20.86 -2.02 -1.87
N ASN A 113 -20.35 -1.16 -2.73
CA ASN A 113 -20.04 0.21 -2.40
C ASN A 113 -21.29 1.11 -2.26
N PHE A 114 -22.42 0.70 -2.86
CA PHE A 114 -23.69 1.39 -2.71
C PHE A 114 -24.30 1.12 -1.33
N LEU A 115 -24.41 -0.16 -0.92
CA LEU A 115 -24.89 -0.52 0.42
C LEU A 115 -24.02 0.07 1.53
N LYS A 116 -22.72 0.20 1.31
CA LYS A 116 -21.79 0.83 2.25
C LYS A 116 -21.83 2.36 2.23
N GLY A 117 -22.68 2.98 1.40
CA GLY A 117 -22.80 4.44 1.29
C GLY A 117 -21.57 5.14 0.69
N ILE A 118 -20.72 4.39 -0.03
CA ILE A 118 -19.50 4.90 -0.68
C ILE A 118 -19.79 5.38 -2.10
N SER A 119 -20.67 4.67 -2.82
CA SER A 119 -21.09 4.97 -4.20
C SER A 119 -22.52 5.47 -4.22
N ALA A 120 -22.83 6.40 -5.11
CA ALA A 120 -24.20 6.86 -5.37
C ALA A 120 -24.99 5.94 -6.32
N VAL A 121 -24.29 5.00 -6.98
CA VAL A 121 -24.87 4.00 -7.89
C VAL A 121 -24.44 2.61 -7.46
N PRO A 122 -25.20 1.55 -7.83
CA PRO A 122 -24.81 0.17 -7.56
C PRO A 122 -23.40 -0.10 -8.12
N ALA A 123 -22.47 -0.47 -7.26
CA ALA A 123 -21.10 -0.72 -7.65
C ALA A 123 -20.42 -1.68 -6.67
N VAL A 124 -19.59 -2.55 -7.19
CA VAL A 124 -18.85 -3.54 -6.39
C VAL A 124 -17.34 -3.37 -6.53
N THR A 125 -16.64 -3.77 -5.48
CA THR A 125 -15.20 -4.00 -5.50
C THR A 125 -14.94 -5.44 -5.09
N ILE A 126 -14.22 -6.18 -5.91
CA ILE A 126 -13.85 -7.58 -5.70
C ILE A 126 -12.34 -7.62 -5.54
N HIS A 127 -11.87 -8.16 -4.43
CA HIS A 127 -10.45 -8.46 -4.20
C HIS A 127 -10.22 -9.93 -4.45
N ALA A 128 -9.32 -10.25 -5.36
CA ALA A 128 -8.90 -11.62 -5.61
C ALA A 128 -7.97 -12.12 -4.50
N THR A 129 -7.97 -13.45 -4.30
CA THR A 129 -7.02 -14.10 -3.39
C THR A 129 -5.57 -13.86 -3.83
N PRO A 130 -4.60 -13.93 -2.91
CA PRO A 130 -3.18 -13.85 -3.26
C PRO A 130 -2.74 -14.93 -4.27
N GLU A 131 -3.27 -16.13 -4.17
CA GLU A 131 -2.98 -17.23 -5.08
C GLU A 131 -3.47 -16.93 -6.50
N PHE A 132 -4.75 -16.54 -6.65
CA PHE A 132 -5.30 -16.12 -7.93
C PHE A 132 -4.51 -14.95 -8.51
N SER A 133 -4.21 -13.96 -7.67
CA SER A 133 -3.48 -12.77 -8.10
C SER A 133 -2.06 -13.07 -8.60
N ARG A 134 -1.35 -14.04 -7.98
CA ARG A 134 -0.03 -14.47 -8.46
C ARG A 134 -0.13 -15.21 -9.79
N THR A 135 -1.09 -16.13 -9.92
CA THR A 135 -1.23 -16.99 -11.11
C THR A 135 -1.76 -16.22 -12.32
N GLN A 136 -2.61 -15.20 -12.09
CA GLN A 136 -3.25 -14.41 -13.15
C GLN A 136 -2.61 -13.02 -13.32
N TRP A 137 -1.41 -12.78 -12.74
CA TRP A 137 -0.82 -11.44 -12.71
C TRP A 137 -0.64 -10.82 -14.10
N ASP A 138 -0.22 -11.61 -15.07
CA ASP A 138 0.06 -11.18 -16.44
C ASP A 138 -1.06 -11.59 -17.43
N ALA A 139 -2.18 -12.14 -16.91
CA ALA A 139 -3.32 -12.49 -17.75
C ALA A 139 -4.02 -11.22 -18.29
N PRO A 140 -4.69 -11.32 -19.46
CA PRO A 140 -5.51 -10.25 -20.00
C PRO A 140 -6.62 -9.83 -19.02
N ASP A 141 -6.97 -8.54 -18.99
CA ASP A 141 -8.01 -8.01 -18.11
C ASP A 141 -9.38 -8.67 -18.34
N GLU A 142 -9.66 -9.05 -19.59
CA GLU A 142 -10.90 -9.74 -19.95
C GLU A 142 -11.02 -11.11 -19.28
N ALA A 143 -9.94 -11.90 -19.27
CA ALA A 143 -9.93 -13.23 -18.65
C ALA A 143 -10.04 -13.13 -17.11
N ILE A 144 -9.39 -12.15 -16.50
CA ILE A 144 -9.49 -11.86 -15.06
C ILE A 144 -10.92 -11.44 -14.72
N THR A 145 -11.51 -10.58 -15.54
CA THR A 145 -12.88 -10.08 -15.36
C THR A 145 -13.89 -11.21 -15.41
N GLU A 146 -13.81 -12.08 -16.43
CA GLU A 146 -14.69 -13.23 -16.59
C GLU A 146 -14.60 -14.16 -15.36
N ALA A 147 -13.39 -14.53 -14.95
CA ALA A 147 -13.17 -15.43 -13.82
C ALA A 147 -13.68 -14.87 -12.49
N LEU A 148 -13.47 -13.59 -12.23
CA LEU A 148 -13.90 -12.97 -10.96
C LEU A 148 -15.40 -12.69 -10.93
N LEU A 149 -16.02 -12.28 -12.04
CA LEU A 149 -17.47 -12.05 -12.11
C LEU A 149 -18.24 -13.36 -12.05
N ASP A 150 -17.75 -14.42 -12.72
CA ASP A 150 -18.34 -15.75 -12.62
C ASP A 150 -18.33 -16.27 -11.17
N ALA A 151 -17.20 -16.11 -10.48
CA ALA A 151 -17.06 -16.53 -9.09
C ALA A 151 -17.88 -15.65 -8.11
N ALA A 152 -18.12 -14.40 -8.44
CA ALA A 152 -18.83 -13.46 -7.56
C ALA A 152 -20.34 -13.73 -7.49
N GLN A 153 -20.94 -14.39 -8.50
CA GLN A 153 -22.36 -14.76 -8.55
C GLN A 153 -23.29 -13.59 -8.19
N LEU A 154 -23.04 -12.41 -8.80
CA LEU A 154 -23.86 -11.22 -8.57
C LEU A 154 -25.26 -11.37 -9.16
N GLU A 155 -26.27 -10.76 -8.53
CA GLU A 155 -27.66 -10.80 -9.03
C GLU A 155 -27.86 -9.92 -10.26
N SER A 156 -27.16 -8.78 -10.33
CA SER A 156 -27.28 -7.81 -11.42
C SER A 156 -26.11 -7.87 -12.39
N SER A 157 -26.38 -7.47 -13.62
CA SER A 157 -25.37 -7.43 -14.67
C SER A 157 -24.42 -6.24 -14.49
N VAL A 158 -23.20 -6.41 -14.94
CA VAL A 158 -22.21 -5.35 -15.01
C VAL A 158 -22.49 -4.45 -16.20
N LEU A 159 -22.51 -3.15 -16.00
CA LEU A 159 -22.69 -2.19 -17.09
C LEU A 159 -21.50 -2.24 -18.05
N PRO A 160 -21.76 -2.26 -19.38
CA PRO A 160 -20.68 -2.30 -20.37
C PRO A 160 -19.69 -1.15 -20.21
N GLY A 161 -18.40 -1.46 -20.27
CA GLY A 161 -17.32 -0.48 -20.16
C GLY A 161 -17.06 0.10 -18.76
N SER A 162 -17.75 -0.42 -17.72
CA SER A 162 -17.58 0.07 -16.35
C SER A 162 -16.51 -0.69 -15.54
N VAL A 163 -16.00 -1.80 -16.07
CA VAL A 163 -15.01 -2.63 -15.37
C VAL A 163 -13.65 -1.95 -15.36
N GLN A 164 -13.03 -1.97 -14.20
CA GLN A 164 -11.64 -1.55 -14.02
C GLN A 164 -10.89 -2.63 -13.26
N ILE A 165 -9.72 -3.03 -13.76
CA ILE A 165 -8.79 -3.94 -13.09
C ILE A 165 -7.61 -3.13 -12.55
N GLN A 166 -7.34 -3.32 -11.26
CA GLN A 166 -6.18 -2.74 -10.59
C GLN A 166 -5.30 -3.85 -10.02
N ARG A 167 -4.02 -3.84 -10.33
CA ARG A 167 -3.04 -4.80 -9.81
C ARG A 167 -2.19 -4.14 -8.73
N TRP A 168 -2.31 -4.63 -7.49
CA TRP A 168 -1.52 -4.21 -6.35
C TRP A 168 -0.46 -5.27 -6.05
N ARG A 169 0.80 -5.01 -6.42
CA ARG A 169 1.89 -5.98 -6.24
C ARG A 169 2.22 -6.20 -4.76
N TYR A 170 2.10 -5.17 -3.95
CA TYR A 170 2.40 -5.18 -2.52
C TYR A 170 1.14 -4.76 -1.75
N ALA A 171 0.07 -5.55 -1.90
CA ALA A 171 -1.24 -5.17 -1.40
C ALA A 171 -1.37 -5.34 0.12
N ARG A 172 -0.76 -6.36 0.67
CA ARG A 172 -0.83 -6.69 2.08
C ARG A 172 0.48 -7.34 2.53
N PRO A 173 1.08 -6.93 3.65
CA PRO A 173 2.17 -7.67 4.25
C PRO A 173 1.73 -9.10 4.57
N SER A 174 2.50 -10.10 4.14
CA SER A 174 2.33 -11.52 4.51
C SER A 174 3.29 -11.92 5.62
N VAL A 175 4.45 -11.27 5.69
CA VAL A 175 5.36 -11.31 6.85
C VAL A 175 5.67 -9.87 7.23
N GLU A 176 5.36 -9.51 8.46
CA GLU A 176 5.55 -8.18 9.03
C GLU A 176 6.82 -8.10 9.88
N HIS A 177 7.39 -6.91 9.99
CA HIS A 177 8.39 -6.61 11.01
C HIS A 177 7.71 -6.56 12.39
N PRO A 178 8.28 -7.17 13.44
CA PRO A 178 7.64 -7.26 14.76
C PRO A 178 7.50 -5.89 15.45
N GLU A 179 8.47 -4.99 15.21
CA GLU A 179 8.46 -3.65 15.78
C GLU A 179 7.70 -2.65 14.91
N ARG A 180 7.23 -1.56 15.50
CA ARG A 180 6.44 -0.53 14.80
C ARG A 180 7.21 0.30 13.78
N PHE A 181 8.52 0.21 13.78
CA PHE A 181 9.41 0.82 12.77
C PHE A 181 10.74 0.07 12.74
N LEU A 182 11.51 0.28 11.69
CA LEU A 182 12.90 -0.12 11.60
C LEU A 182 13.76 1.11 11.31
N ARG A 183 14.71 1.42 12.19
CA ARG A 183 15.72 2.44 11.95
C ARG A 183 16.94 1.79 11.33
N LEU A 184 17.37 2.28 10.16
CA LEU A 184 18.58 1.81 9.50
C LEU A 184 19.83 2.38 10.14
N SER A 185 20.92 1.61 10.10
CA SER A 185 22.22 1.89 10.72
C SER A 185 23.21 2.50 9.74
N ASP A 186 24.29 3.11 10.26
CA ASP A 186 25.45 3.59 9.49
C ASP A 186 25.14 4.61 8.37
N MET A 187 24.05 5.37 8.56
CA MET A 187 23.63 6.44 7.64
C MET A 187 22.95 7.58 8.42
N PRO A 188 22.70 8.75 7.81
CA PRO A 188 21.88 9.79 8.44
C PRO A 188 20.51 9.22 8.85
N PRO A 189 19.79 9.81 9.81
CA PRO A 189 18.53 9.26 10.33
C PRO A 189 17.58 8.79 9.22
N PHE A 190 17.28 7.50 9.20
CA PHE A 190 16.37 6.85 8.24
C PHE A 190 15.50 5.82 8.95
N VAL A 191 14.20 5.97 8.83
CA VAL A 191 13.21 5.12 9.50
C VAL A 191 12.23 4.56 8.47
N CYS A 192 12.10 3.22 8.43
CA CYS A 192 11.06 2.52 7.69
C CYS A 192 9.83 2.34 8.60
N ALA A 193 8.65 2.65 8.10
CA ALA A 193 7.39 2.56 8.81
C ALA A 193 6.24 2.23 7.84
N GLY A 194 5.05 1.97 8.35
CA GLY A 194 3.86 1.66 7.56
C GLY A 194 3.16 0.40 8.03
N ASP A 195 2.30 -0.15 7.19
CA ASP A 195 1.48 -1.33 7.49
C ASP A 195 2.25 -2.64 7.60
N ALA A 196 3.51 -2.67 7.20
CA ALA A 196 4.41 -3.81 7.37
C ALA A 196 5.17 -3.82 8.71
N PHE A 197 4.91 -2.84 9.60
CA PHE A 197 5.66 -2.65 10.85
C PHE A 197 4.73 -2.66 12.07
N GLY A 198 4.76 -3.78 12.83
CA GLY A 198 4.04 -3.92 14.09
C GLY A 198 2.51 -3.96 13.97
N GLY A 199 2.00 -4.42 12.85
CA GLY A 199 0.59 -4.67 12.59
C GLY A 199 0.09 -4.10 11.27
N ALA A 200 -0.46 -4.96 10.43
CA ALA A 200 -1.14 -4.57 9.20
C ALA A 200 -2.41 -3.74 9.51
N LYS A 201 -3.03 -3.20 8.47
CA LYS A 201 -4.23 -2.37 8.50
C LYS A 201 -3.96 -0.91 8.86
N VAL A 202 -5.03 -0.10 8.76
CA VAL A 202 -4.98 1.36 8.96
C VAL A 202 -4.49 1.75 10.36
N GLU A 203 -4.96 1.04 11.39
CA GLU A 203 -4.55 1.30 12.78
C GLU A 203 -3.05 1.01 12.98
N GLY A 204 -2.58 -0.17 12.53
CA GLY A 204 -1.17 -0.52 12.61
C GLY A 204 -0.28 0.50 11.89
N ALA A 205 -0.64 0.89 10.68
CA ALA A 205 0.09 1.90 9.92
C ALA A 205 0.13 3.27 10.63
N ALA A 206 -0.98 3.69 11.26
CA ALA A 206 -1.03 4.94 12.02
C ALA A 206 -0.13 4.89 13.27
N LEU A 207 -0.18 3.79 14.01
CA LEU A 207 0.66 3.58 15.19
C LEU A 207 2.16 3.46 14.82
N SER A 208 2.46 2.81 13.69
CA SER A 208 3.79 2.75 13.11
C SER A 208 4.31 4.16 12.77
N GLY A 209 3.50 4.98 12.10
CA GLY A 209 3.84 6.35 11.78
C GLY A 209 4.11 7.22 13.01
N ALA A 210 3.30 7.08 14.07
CA ALA A 210 3.52 7.79 15.33
C ALA A 210 4.83 7.37 16.02
N ALA A 211 5.14 6.08 16.03
CA ALA A 211 6.39 5.57 16.57
C ALA A 211 7.61 6.02 15.74
N ALA A 212 7.48 6.03 14.42
CA ALA A 212 8.52 6.51 13.51
C ALA A 212 8.82 8.01 13.70
N ALA A 213 7.78 8.83 13.94
CA ALA A 213 7.97 10.26 14.23
C ALA A 213 8.82 10.46 15.48
N GLN A 214 8.53 9.76 16.58
CA GLN A 214 9.33 9.82 17.80
C GLN A 214 10.78 9.35 17.57
N ALA A 215 10.96 8.29 16.80
CA ALA A 215 12.28 7.75 16.50
C ALA A 215 13.13 8.72 15.68
N ILE A 216 12.55 9.38 14.66
CA ILE A 216 13.28 10.33 13.82
C ILE A 216 13.60 11.61 14.59
N GLU A 217 12.68 12.14 15.41
CA GLU A 217 12.91 13.32 16.27
C GLU A 217 14.05 13.08 17.25
N SER A 218 14.03 11.92 17.93
CA SER A 218 15.11 11.51 18.84
C SER A 218 16.46 11.42 18.12
N ALA A 219 16.48 10.85 16.90
CA ALA A 219 17.68 10.71 16.10
C ALA A 219 18.25 12.06 15.62
N LEU A 220 17.39 13.07 15.46
CA LEU A 220 17.77 14.44 15.09
C LEU A 220 18.14 15.31 16.31
N GLY A 221 18.12 14.76 17.53
CA GLY A 221 18.37 15.52 18.76
C GLY A 221 17.28 16.54 19.09
N ARG A 222 16.09 16.38 18.51
CA ARG A 222 14.92 17.23 18.75
C ARG A 222 14.03 16.53 19.79
N ASN A 223 14.44 16.55 21.06
CA ASN A 223 13.58 16.06 22.14
C ASN A 223 12.46 17.08 22.36
N ALA A 224 11.20 16.58 22.32
CA ALA A 224 10.00 17.36 22.64
C ALA A 224 9.94 17.73 24.12
#